data_29f1f60149825c542627cf2f9f4a85b9
#
_entry.id   29f1f60149825c542627cf2f9f4a85b9
#
_cell.length_a   1.000
_cell.length_b   1.000
_cell.length_c   1.000
_cell.angle_alpha   90.00
_cell.angle_beta   90.00
_cell.angle_gamma   90.00
#
_symmetry.space_group_name_H-M   'P 1'
#
loop_
_entity.id
_entity.type
_entity.pdbx_description
1 polymer ?
#
loop_
_entity_poly.entity_id
_entity_poly.type
_entity_poly.pdbx_seq_one_letter_code
_entity_poly.pdbx_strand_id
1 'polypeptide(L)'
;LLEVRKYIEQNYSDCDLSLGKIAEYFNVNHCYLTSIFKKKFDINLYDYIIHVRMENASRLILQSKLKNYEIAEATGYKNPQYFSMSFKKYYNCTITQYRQKMEQKEN
;
A
#
# COMPACT_ATOMS: atom_id res chain seq x y z
N LEU A 1 14.19 -13.02 -0.28
CA LEU A 1 13.57 -11.79 0.21
C LEU A 1 13.08 -10.89 -0.92
N LEU A 2 13.76 -10.86 -2.07
CA LEU A 2 13.26 -10.17 -3.25
C LEU A 2 11.93 -10.79 -3.72
N GLU A 3 11.79 -12.08 -3.55
CA GLU A 3 10.56 -12.80 -3.92
C GLU A 3 9.37 -12.38 -3.05
N VAL A 4 9.62 -12.07 -1.78
CA VAL A 4 8.59 -11.55 -0.88
C VAL A 4 8.13 -10.17 -1.34
N ARG A 5 9.06 -9.30 -1.71
CA ARG A 5 8.72 -7.98 -2.26
C ARG A 5 7.88 -8.10 -3.53
N LYS A 6 8.29 -8.97 -4.45
CA LYS A 6 7.54 -9.21 -5.69
C LYS A 6 6.14 -9.73 -5.42
N TYR A 7 6.02 -10.63 -4.46
CA TYR A 7 4.72 -11.16 -4.07
C TYR A 7 3.80 -10.04 -3.57
N ILE A 8 4.31 -9.14 -2.74
CA ILE A 8 3.54 -8.00 -2.24
C ILE A 8 3.15 -7.07 -3.40
N GLU A 9 4.08 -6.78 -4.29
CA GLU A 9 3.83 -5.90 -5.44
C GLU A 9 2.76 -6.48 -6.39
N GLN A 10 2.65 -7.80 -6.45
CA GLN A 10 1.66 -8.47 -7.30
C GLN A 10 0.32 -8.70 -6.60
N ASN A 11 0.28 -8.64 -5.27
CA ASN A 11 -0.90 -9.01 -4.48
C ASN A 11 -1.40 -7.92 -3.53
N TYR A 12 -0.87 -6.70 -3.63
CA TYR A 12 -1.27 -5.62 -2.74
C TYR A 12 -2.76 -5.28 -2.83
N SER A 13 -3.38 -5.54 -3.97
CA SER A 13 -4.81 -5.26 -4.18
C SER A 13 -5.73 -6.26 -3.47
N ASP A 14 -5.19 -7.36 -2.98
CA ASP A 14 -5.95 -8.30 -2.17
C ASP A 14 -6.13 -7.70 -0.77
N CYS A 15 -7.38 -7.39 -0.42
CA CYS A 15 -7.70 -6.77 0.87
C CYS A 15 -7.44 -7.69 2.06
N ASP A 16 -7.29 -9.00 1.82
CA ASP A 16 -7.02 -9.98 2.87
C ASP A 16 -5.53 -10.29 3.00
N LEU A 17 -4.67 -9.62 2.23
CA LEU A 17 -3.23 -9.82 2.34
C LEU A 17 -2.75 -9.45 3.74
N SER A 18 -2.01 -10.36 4.37
CA SER A 18 -1.53 -10.21 5.74
C SER A 18 -0.14 -10.81 5.87
N LEU A 19 0.54 -10.48 6.97
CA LEU A 19 1.83 -11.08 7.28
C LEU A 19 1.73 -12.60 7.38
N GLY A 20 0.64 -13.08 7.99
CA GLY A 20 0.40 -14.52 8.12
C GLY A 20 0.24 -15.21 6.78
N LYS A 21 -0.51 -14.61 5.87
CA LYS A 21 -0.70 -15.17 4.52
C LYS A 21 0.61 -15.22 3.74
N ILE A 22 1.42 -14.20 3.85
CA ILE A 22 2.72 -14.15 3.16
C ILE A 22 3.64 -15.22 3.72
N ALA A 23 3.71 -15.34 5.04
CA ALA A 23 4.53 -16.37 5.70
C ALA A 23 4.08 -17.78 5.30
N GLU A 24 2.77 -18.00 5.24
CA GLU A 24 2.19 -19.27 4.82
C GLU A 24 2.55 -19.60 3.36
N TYR A 25 2.43 -18.61 2.49
CA TYR A 25 2.75 -18.79 1.06
C TYR A 25 4.21 -19.23 0.88
N PHE A 26 5.13 -18.61 1.63
CA PHE A 26 6.56 -18.95 1.53
C PHE A 26 6.97 -20.07 2.45
N ASN A 27 6.02 -20.63 3.21
CA ASN A 27 6.26 -21.74 4.12
C ASN A 27 7.38 -21.43 5.14
N VAL A 28 7.30 -20.26 5.75
CA VAL A 28 8.27 -19.81 6.75
C VAL A 28 7.54 -19.33 8.00
N ASN A 29 8.29 -19.25 9.10
CA ASN A 29 7.76 -18.73 10.35
C ASN A 29 7.49 -17.23 10.21
N HIS A 30 6.34 -16.80 10.69
CA HIS A 30 5.88 -15.42 10.65
C HIS A 30 6.88 -14.44 11.31
N CYS A 31 7.35 -14.76 12.49
CA CYS A 31 8.28 -13.88 13.21
C CYS A 31 9.64 -13.83 12.51
N TYR A 32 10.09 -14.95 11.99
CA TYR A 32 11.35 -15.02 11.27
C TYR A 32 11.28 -14.13 10.01
N LEU A 33 10.20 -14.27 9.23
CA LEU A 33 10.02 -13.48 8.01
C LEU A 33 10.03 -11.99 8.32
N THR A 34 9.27 -11.57 9.34
CA THR A 34 9.19 -10.17 9.74
C THR A 34 10.57 -9.61 10.11
N SER A 35 11.32 -10.39 10.89
CA SER A 35 12.65 -10.01 11.35
C SER A 35 13.65 -9.84 10.21
N ILE A 36 13.74 -10.83 9.32
CA ILE A 36 14.71 -10.77 8.22
C ILE A 36 14.34 -9.72 7.18
N PHE A 37 13.04 -9.48 6.97
CA PHE A 37 12.60 -8.45 6.04
C PHE A 37 13.02 -7.06 6.54
N LYS A 38 12.76 -6.77 7.80
CA LYS A 38 13.16 -5.48 8.42
C LYS A 38 14.66 -5.30 8.37
N LYS A 39 15.42 -6.34 8.64
CA LYS A 39 16.88 -6.30 8.61
C LYS A 39 17.40 -6.01 7.20
N LYS A 40 16.80 -6.63 6.19
CA LYS A 40 17.24 -6.48 4.80
C LYS A 40 16.84 -5.13 4.19
N PHE A 41 15.61 -4.69 4.41
CA PHE A 41 15.04 -3.54 3.70
C PHE A 41 14.85 -2.30 4.57
N ASP A 42 15.15 -2.37 5.85
CA ASP A 42 15.04 -1.27 6.82
C ASP A 42 13.63 -0.69 6.93
N ILE A 43 12.62 -1.50 6.59
CA ILE A 43 11.21 -1.16 6.75
C ILE A 43 10.49 -2.44 7.17
N ASN A 44 9.56 -2.36 8.12
CA ASN A 44 8.83 -3.56 8.50
C ASN A 44 7.87 -3.97 7.39
N LEU A 45 7.53 -5.26 7.38
CA LEU A 45 6.75 -5.86 6.30
C LEU A 45 5.36 -5.22 6.18
N TYR A 46 4.72 -4.93 7.30
CA TYR A 46 3.41 -4.29 7.31
C TYR A 46 3.45 -2.90 6.67
N ASP A 47 4.45 -2.10 7.05
CA ASP A 47 4.62 -0.75 6.48
C ASP A 47 4.96 -0.81 4.99
N TYR A 48 5.66 -1.85 4.57
CA TYR A 48 5.96 -2.03 3.15
C TYR A 48 4.69 -2.31 2.34
N ILE A 49 3.76 -3.11 2.87
CA ILE A 49 2.47 -3.34 2.22
C ILE A 49 1.72 -2.00 2.06
N ILE A 50 1.68 -1.20 3.12
CA ILE A 50 1.05 0.13 3.07
C ILE A 50 1.73 1.01 2.03
N HIS A 51 3.06 1.00 1.99
CA HIS A 51 3.84 1.77 1.02
C HIS A 51 3.43 1.41 -0.42
N VAL A 52 3.37 0.13 -0.74
CA VAL A 52 2.99 -0.32 -2.09
C VAL A 52 1.56 0.11 -2.42
N ARG A 53 0.64 -0.05 -1.48
CA ARG A 53 -0.76 0.37 -1.65
C ARG A 53 -0.88 1.87 -1.90
N MET A 54 -0.16 2.68 -1.12
CA MET A 54 -0.23 4.14 -1.23
C MET A 54 0.43 4.65 -2.51
N GLU A 55 1.54 4.06 -2.93
CA GLU A 55 2.17 4.40 -4.19
C GLU A 55 1.22 4.15 -5.36
N ASN A 56 0.54 3.03 -5.35
CA ASN A 56 -0.43 2.71 -6.40
C ASN A 56 -1.69 3.59 -6.31
N ALA A 57 -2.13 3.93 -5.10
CA ALA A 57 -3.24 4.85 -4.91
C ALA A 57 -2.91 6.24 -5.47
N SER A 58 -1.73 6.73 -5.17
CA SER A 58 -1.25 8.01 -5.70
C SER A 58 -1.30 8.03 -7.23
N ARG A 59 -0.80 6.99 -7.87
CA ARG A 59 -0.81 6.87 -9.32
C ARG A 59 -2.24 6.92 -9.88
N LEU A 60 -3.16 6.16 -9.28
CA LEU A 60 -4.55 6.12 -9.73
C LEU A 60 -5.27 7.46 -9.50
N ILE A 61 -4.97 8.15 -8.41
CA ILE A 61 -5.55 9.47 -8.12
C ILE A 61 -5.16 10.46 -9.21
N LEU A 62 -3.93 10.41 -9.69
CA LEU A 62 -3.40 11.38 -10.65
C LEU A 62 -3.65 10.98 -12.10
N GLN A 63 -3.70 9.68 -12.39
CA GLN A 63 -3.71 9.20 -13.77
C GLN A 63 -5.02 8.56 -14.21
N SER A 64 -6.01 8.45 -13.33
CA SER A 64 -7.28 7.86 -13.66
C SER A 64 -8.44 8.78 -13.28
N LYS A 65 -9.64 8.43 -13.73
CA LYS A 65 -10.88 9.12 -13.36
C LYS A 65 -11.67 8.32 -12.33
N LEU A 66 -11.02 7.35 -11.70
CA LEU A 66 -11.68 6.53 -10.69
C LEU A 66 -12.09 7.38 -9.47
N LYS A 67 -13.20 7.02 -8.89
CA LYS A 67 -13.67 7.64 -7.65
C LYS A 67 -12.87 7.10 -6.47
N ASN A 68 -12.90 7.83 -5.37
CA ASN A 68 -12.10 7.45 -4.19
C ASN A 68 -12.42 6.04 -3.70
N TYR A 69 -13.71 5.64 -3.69
CA TYR A 69 -14.05 4.28 -3.25
C TYR A 69 -13.56 3.21 -4.22
N GLU A 70 -13.49 3.54 -5.51
CA GLU A 70 -12.94 2.62 -6.51
C GLU A 70 -11.44 2.45 -6.36
N ILE A 71 -10.74 3.55 -6.05
CA ILE A 71 -9.29 3.51 -5.80
C ILE A 71 -9.01 2.72 -4.51
N ALA A 72 -9.82 2.91 -3.49
CA ALA A 72 -9.71 2.15 -2.24
C ALA A 72 -9.77 0.64 -2.52
N GLU A 73 -10.78 0.22 -3.26
CA GLU A 73 -10.96 -1.19 -3.61
C GLU A 73 -9.80 -1.72 -4.46
N ALA A 74 -9.38 -0.94 -5.45
CA ALA A 74 -8.29 -1.33 -6.36
C ALA A 74 -6.95 -1.47 -5.66
N THR A 75 -6.78 -0.84 -4.50
CA THR A 75 -5.52 -0.85 -3.76
C THR A 75 -5.56 -1.68 -2.48
N GLY A 76 -6.61 -2.49 -2.30
CA GLY A 76 -6.65 -3.46 -1.21
C GLY A 76 -7.33 -2.99 0.06
N TYR A 77 -8.17 -1.96 -0.01
CA TYR A 77 -8.92 -1.44 1.14
C TYR A 77 -10.40 -1.79 0.98
N LYS A 78 -10.96 -2.50 1.96
CA LYS A 78 -12.39 -2.82 1.98
C LYS A 78 -13.26 -1.60 2.30
N ASN A 79 -12.72 -0.69 3.10
CA ASN A 79 -13.46 0.45 3.63
C ASN A 79 -12.86 1.76 3.09
N PRO A 80 -13.64 2.54 2.30
CA PRO A 80 -13.13 3.79 1.74
C PRO A 80 -12.75 4.83 2.78
N GLN A 81 -13.41 4.83 3.94
CA GLN A 81 -13.08 5.76 5.04
C GLN A 81 -11.74 5.41 5.64
N TYR A 82 -11.47 4.13 5.84
CA TYR A 82 -10.17 3.67 6.34
C TYR A 82 -9.08 3.99 5.33
N PHE A 83 -9.35 3.81 4.03
CA PHE A 83 -8.43 4.19 2.96
C PHE A 83 -8.07 5.69 3.06
N SER A 84 -9.08 6.55 3.20
CA SER A 84 -8.86 8.00 3.28
C SER A 84 -8.01 8.38 4.50
N MET A 85 -8.25 7.73 5.63
CA MET A 85 -7.45 7.94 6.84
C MET A 85 -6.01 7.50 6.65
N SER A 86 -5.81 6.32 6.04
CA SER A 86 -4.48 5.80 5.75
C SER A 86 -3.72 6.69 4.77
N PHE A 87 -4.41 7.20 3.76
CA PHE A 87 -3.82 8.12 2.79
C PHE A 87 -3.33 9.40 3.46
N LYS A 88 -4.19 10.00 4.29
CA LYS A 88 -3.84 11.22 5.00
C LYS A 88 -2.66 11.01 5.94
N LYS A 89 -2.62 9.87 6.61
CA LYS A 89 -1.51 9.53 7.51
C LYS A 89 -0.20 9.36 6.73
N TYR A 90 -0.26 8.72 5.58
CA TYR A 90 0.93 8.43 4.78
C TYR A 90 1.48 9.69 4.09
N TYR A 91 0.62 10.48 3.46
CA TYR A 91 1.02 11.65 2.67
C TYR A 91 0.89 12.97 3.42
N ASN A 92 0.37 12.97 4.65
CA ASN A 92 0.15 14.16 5.48
C ASN A 92 -0.81 15.18 4.85
N CYS A 93 -1.69 14.73 3.98
CA CYS A 93 -2.73 15.56 3.37
C CYS A 93 -3.88 14.69 2.88
N THR A 94 -5.04 15.29 2.68
CA THR A 94 -6.19 14.59 2.12
C THR A 94 -5.97 14.31 0.63
N ILE A 95 -6.79 13.43 0.07
CA ILE A 95 -6.74 13.12 -1.36
C ILE A 95 -7.01 14.38 -2.18
N THR A 96 -7.99 15.18 -1.76
CA THR A 96 -8.33 16.45 -2.42
C THR A 96 -7.14 17.41 -2.42
N GLN A 97 -6.50 17.57 -1.26
CA GLN A 97 -5.32 18.42 -1.13
C GLN A 97 -4.16 17.90 -1.98
N TYR A 98 -4.00 16.58 -2.05
CA TYR A 98 -2.96 15.96 -2.83
C TYR A 98 -3.12 16.28 -4.32
N ARG A 99 -4.36 16.16 -4.84
CA ARG A 99 -4.66 16.52 -6.23
C ARG A 99 -4.33 17.98 -6.51
N GLN A 100 -4.73 18.87 -5.63
CA GLN A 100 -4.48 20.30 -5.78
C GLN A 100 -3.00 20.62 -5.81
N LYS A 101 -2.22 20.01 -4.93
CA LYS A 101 -0.78 20.21 -4.88
C LYS A 101 -0.10 19.76 -6.16
N MET A 102 -0.52 18.62 -6.72
CA MET A 102 0.08 18.08 -7.92
C MET A 102 -0.31 18.89 -9.17
N GLU A 103 -1.54 19.39 -9.23
CA GLU A 103 -1.98 20.27 -10.29
C GLU A 103 -1.17 21.57 -10.32
N GLN A 104 -0.90 22.14 -9.14
CA GLN A 104 -0.09 23.36 -9.03
C GLN A 104 1.34 23.14 -9.49
N LYS A 105 1.90 21.95 -9.26
CA LYS A 105 3.26 21.63 -9.70
C LYS A 105 3.39 21.49 -11.21
N GLU A 106 2.31 21.07 -11.88
CA GLU A 106 2.30 20.91 -13.33
C GLU A 106 2.15 22.25 -14.06
N ASN A 107 1.67 23.24 -13.36
CA ASN A 107 1.53 24.59 -13.89
C ASN A 107 2.74 25.45 -13.49
#